data_001f464f46a1863154641eb64cbb0180
#
_entry.id   001f464f46a1863154641eb64cbb0180
#
_cell.length_a   1.000
_cell.length_b   1.000
_cell.length_c   1.000
_cell.angle_alpha   90.00
_cell.angle_beta   90.00
_cell.angle_gamma   90.00
#
_symmetry.space_group_name_H-M   'P 1'
#
loop_
_entity.id
_entity.type
_entity.pdbx_description
1 polymer ?
#
loop_
_entity_poly.entity_id
_entity_poly.type
_entity_poly.pdbx_seq_one_letter_code
_entity_poly.pdbx_strand_id
1 'polypeptide(L)'
;KRQVQLFVYGREEGNASQPKRYPARQSREASEAVARLNQVNPHQCIFAQQNPDVIDLGVFHNDVIAVSNRQVLFCHQQAFVRQQALLEQLRSQVAGFTPLEVPTAEVSVQDAVTTYLFNSQLLSRDDGSMMLVLPQECREHAGVWRYLNRLVEEDNPIDDLRVFDLRESMSNGGGPACLRLRVVLTLQEQQAVNPAVIMNDMLFNTCLLYTSDAADDK
;
A
#
# COMPACT_ATOMS: atom_id res chain seq x y z
N LYS A 1 -13.49 15.85 -10.94
CA LYS A 1 -12.60 14.74 -11.32
C LYS A 1 -13.26 13.47 -10.81
N ARG A 2 -13.35 12.43 -11.65
CA ARG A 2 -13.92 11.15 -11.19
C ARG A 2 -12.90 10.50 -10.25
N GLN A 3 -13.33 10.17 -9.05
CA GLN A 3 -12.59 9.32 -8.12
C GLN A 3 -12.87 7.87 -8.50
N VAL A 4 -11.84 7.04 -8.61
CA VAL A 4 -11.95 5.61 -8.89
C VAL A 4 -11.53 4.84 -7.64
N GLN A 5 -12.30 3.84 -7.26
CA GLN A 5 -12.01 2.93 -6.16
C GLN A 5 -11.56 1.58 -6.75
N LEU A 6 -10.32 1.22 -6.50
CA LEU A 6 -9.76 -0.07 -6.89
C LEU A 6 -9.91 -1.06 -5.73
N PHE A 7 -10.78 -2.04 -5.92
CA PHE A 7 -10.99 -3.16 -4.99
C PHE A 7 -10.16 -4.36 -5.45
N VAL A 8 -9.26 -4.83 -4.59
CA VAL A 8 -8.42 -5.98 -4.87
C VAL A 8 -8.94 -7.20 -4.12
N TYR A 9 -9.15 -8.28 -4.85
CA TYR A 9 -9.61 -9.57 -4.31
C TYR A 9 -8.68 -10.69 -4.77
N GLY A 10 -8.62 -11.80 -4.06
CA GLY A 10 -7.78 -12.94 -4.43
C GLY A 10 -8.57 -14.16 -4.85
N ARG A 11 -9.88 -14.21 -4.54
CA ARG A 11 -10.77 -15.33 -4.90
C ARG A 11 -12.14 -14.84 -5.36
N GLU A 12 -12.80 -15.63 -6.19
CA GLU A 12 -14.13 -15.35 -6.72
C GLU A 12 -14.87 -16.69 -6.87
N GLU A 13 -16.15 -16.73 -6.53
CA GLU A 13 -16.96 -17.94 -6.63
C GLU A 13 -17.04 -18.42 -8.10
N GLY A 14 -16.86 -19.71 -8.31
CA GLY A 14 -16.88 -20.32 -9.65
C GLY A 14 -15.65 -20.06 -10.53
N ASN A 15 -14.66 -19.28 -10.06
CA ASN A 15 -13.44 -19.05 -10.79
C ASN A 15 -12.42 -20.17 -10.51
N ALA A 16 -11.90 -20.80 -11.57
CA ALA A 16 -10.86 -21.84 -11.45
C ALA A 16 -9.47 -21.26 -11.08
N SER A 17 -9.22 -19.99 -11.37
CA SER A 17 -7.97 -19.31 -11.06
C SER A 17 -8.00 -18.77 -9.62
N GLN A 18 -7.67 -19.65 -8.67
CA GLN A 18 -7.63 -19.34 -7.24
C GLN A 18 -6.33 -19.84 -6.62
N PRO A 19 -5.85 -19.22 -5.52
CA PRO A 19 -4.71 -19.73 -4.79
C PRO A 19 -5.00 -21.11 -4.20
N LYS A 20 -3.97 -21.97 -4.17
CA LYS A 20 -4.08 -23.37 -3.75
C LYS A 20 -3.44 -23.65 -2.40
N ARG A 21 -2.42 -22.86 -2.05
CA ARG A 21 -1.61 -23.06 -0.83
C ARG A 21 -2.07 -22.19 0.33
N TYR A 22 -2.37 -20.94 0.06
CA TYR A 22 -2.79 -19.97 1.07
C TYR A 22 -4.18 -19.42 0.75
N PRO A 23 -5.04 -19.20 1.76
CA PRO A 23 -6.33 -18.56 1.54
C PRO A 23 -6.15 -17.12 1.09
N ALA A 24 -6.85 -16.73 0.03
CA ALA A 24 -6.97 -15.31 -0.30
C ALA A 24 -7.75 -14.58 0.79
N ARG A 25 -7.25 -13.44 1.23
CA ARG A 25 -7.87 -12.66 2.31
C ARG A 25 -9.24 -12.12 1.93
N GLN A 26 -9.40 -11.66 0.68
CA GLN A 26 -10.60 -10.98 0.21
C GLN A 26 -11.23 -11.72 -0.95
N SER A 27 -12.56 -11.87 -0.94
CA SER A 27 -13.30 -12.35 -2.10
C SER A 27 -13.86 -11.17 -2.91
N ARG A 28 -14.20 -11.43 -4.18
CA ARG A 28 -14.85 -10.45 -5.05
C ARG A 28 -16.20 -10.04 -4.50
N GLU A 29 -17.00 -11.01 -4.06
CA GLU A 29 -18.36 -10.83 -3.52
C GLU A 29 -18.31 -9.92 -2.27
N ALA A 30 -17.32 -10.12 -1.39
CA ALA A 30 -17.11 -9.27 -0.24
C ALA A 30 -16.70 -7.85 -0.64
N SER A 31 -15.83 -7.69 -1.65
CA SER A 31 -15.43 -6.39 -2.19
C SER A 31 -16.62 -5.63 -2.79
N GLU A 32 -17.48 -6.33 -3.52
CA GLU A 32 -18.73 -5.78 -4.08
C GLU A 32 -19.71 -5.38 -2.96
N ALA A 33 -19.82 -6.20 -1.91
CA ALA A 33 -20.64 -5.88 -0.74
C ALA A 33 -20.16 -4.63 -0.02
N VAL A 34 -18.84 -4.47 0.16
CA VAL A 34 -18.22 -3.27 0.74
C VAL A 34 -18.51 -2.04 -0.13
N ALA A 35 -18.38 -2.15 -1.45
CA ALA A 35 -18.69 -1.07 -2.37
C ALA A 35 -20.16 -0.61 -2.24
N ARG A 36 -21.09 -1.56 -2.19
CA ARG A 36 -22.53 -1.27 -2.00
C ARG A 36 -22.83 -0.66 -0.63
N LEU A 37 -22.24 -1.21 0.44
CA LEU A 37 -22.44 -0.70 1.81
C LEU A 37 -21.99 0.76 1.93
N ASN A 38 -20.89 1.13 1.28
CA ASN A 38 -20.36 2.48 1.28
C ASN A 38 -20.96 3.35 0.16
N GLN A 39 -22.00 2.89 -0.55
CA GLN A 39 -22.70 3.63 -1.60
C GLN A 39 -21.75 4.14 -2.70
N VAL A 40 -20.68 3.40 -2.99
CA VAL A 40 -19.75 3.78 -4.06
C VAL A 40 -20.44 3.62 -5.40
N ASN A 41 -20.36 4.65 -6.23
CA ASN A 41 -20.94 4.60 -7.57
C ASN A 41 -20.30 3.43 -8.37
N PRO A 42 -21.11 2.50 -8.94
CA PRO A 42 -20.60 1.36 -9.69
C PRO A 42 -19.64 1.74 -10.84
N HIS A 43 -19.86 2.89 -11.48
CA HIS A 43 -18.96 3.40 -12.54
C HIS A 43 -17.61 3.92 -12.02
N GLN A 44 -17.43 3.98 -10.71
CA GLN A 44 -16.19 4.36 -10.04
C GLN A 44 -15.49 3.16 -9.38
N CYS A 45 -16.09 1.97 -9.46
CA CYS A 45 -15.53 0.73 -8.93
C CYS A 45 -14.76 -0.02 -10.01
N ILE A 46 -13.52 -0.39 -9.71
CA ILE A 46 -12.74 -1.37 -10.48
C ILE A 46 -12.41 -2.52 -9.53
N PHE A 47 -12.68 -3.74 -9.98
CA PHE A 47 -12.37 -4.95 -9.23
C PHE A 47 -11.23 -5.69 -9.93
N ALA A 48 -10.10 -5.85 -9.24
CA ALA A 48 -8.91 -6.52 -9.76
C ALA A 48 -8.58 -7.76 -8.94
N GLN A 49 -8.30 -8.85 -9.63
CA GLN A 49 -7.85 -10.07 -8.97
C GLN A 49 -6.34 -9.99 -8.72
N GLN A 50 -5.93 -10.15 -7.46
CA GLN A 50 -4.54 -10.39 -7.11
C GLN A 50 -4.10 -11.73 -7.72
N ASN A 51 -2.87 -11.79 -8.20
CA ASN A 51 -2.34 -12.99 -8.85
C ASN A 51 -2.30 -14.18 -7.87
N PRO A 52 -3.02 -15.28 -8.14
CA PRO A 52 -3.07 -16.45 -7.26
C PRO A 52 -1.70 -17.09 -7.00
N ASP A 53 -0.83 -17.12 -8.02
CA ASP A 53 0.51 -17.71 -7.89
C ASP A 53 1.36 -16.91 -6.91
N VAL A 54 1.18 -15.59 -6.88
CA VAL A 54 1.85 -14.69 -5.93
C VAL A 54 1.28 -14.85 -4.52
N ILE A 55 -0.03 -15.07 -4.38
CA ILE A 55 -0.63 -15.40 -3.09
C ILE A 55 -0.02 -16.70 -2.54
N ASP A 56 0.17 -17.72 -3.37
CA ASP A 56 0.78 -18.99 -3.00
C ASP A 56 2.28 -18.91 -2.66
N LEU A 57 2.93 -17.81 -3.00
CA LEU A 57 4.28 -17.44 -2.53
C LEU A 57 4.29 -16.71 -1.17
N GLY A 58 3.12 -16.52 -0.55
CA GLY A 58 3.00 -15.88 0.77
C GLY A 58 2.45 -14.45 0.73
N VAL A 59 2.12 -13.91 -0.45
CA VAL A 59 1.55 -12.57 -0.61
C VAL A 59 0.02 -12.64 -0.45
N PHE A 60 -0.45 -12.97 0.73
CA PHE A 60 -1.89 -13.11 1.00
C PHE A 60 -2.62 -11.76 1.20
N HIS A 61 -1.87 -10.65 1.29
CA HIS A 61 -2.39 -9.28 1.36
C HIS A 61 -1.90 -8.48 0.15
N ASN A 62 -2.78 -7.67 -0.44
CA ASN A 62 -2.38 -6.75 -1.50
C ASN A 62 -1.27 -5.77 -1.06
N ASP A 63 -1.25 -5.37 0.21
CA ASP A 63 -0.24 -4.47 0.78
C ASP A 63 1.19 -5.01 0.73
N VAL A 64 1.37 -6.29 0.45
CA VAL A 64 2.69 -6.93 0.29
C VAL A 64 3.19 -6.85 -1.16
N ILE A 65 2.33 -6.45 -2.11
CA ILE A 65 2.66 -6.44 -3.55
C ILE A 65 2.31 -5.15 -4.27
N ALA A 66 1.58 -4.24 -3.62
CA ALA A 66 1.20 -2.96 -4.19
C ALA A 66 0.91 -1.90 -3.13
N VAL A 67 1.23 -0.66 -3.43
CA VAL A 67 0.84 0.53 -2.66
C VAL A 67 0.43 1.65 -3.61
N SER A 68 -0.56 2.45 -3.23
CA SER A 68 -1.03 3.55 -4.05
C SER A 68 -1.23 4.83 -3.25
N ASN A 69 -1.10 5.94 -3.93
CA ASN A 69 -1.49 7.26 -3.43
C ASN A 69 -1.93 8.16 -4.57
N ARG A 70 -3.09 8.80 -4.46
CA ARG A 70 -3.66 9.66 -5.50
C ARG A 70 -3.70 8.94 -6.86
N GLN A 71 -2.92 9.41 -7.85
CA GLN A 71 -2.85 8.84 -9.20
C GLN A 71 -1.72 7.83 -9.38
N VAL A 72 -0.89 7.60 -8.36
CA VAL A 72 0.24 6.69 -8.45
C VAL A 72 -0.13 5.32 -7.90
N LEU A 73 0.16 4.28 -8.68
CA LEU A 73 0.13 2.89 -8.26
C LEU A 73 1.53 2.31 -8.40
N PHE A 74 2.20 2.09 -7.27
CA PHE A 74 3.47 1.39 -7.20
C PHE A 74 3.20 -0.07 -6.89
N CYS A 75 3.50 -0.98 -7.82
CA CYS A 75 3.18 -2.39 -7.70
C CYS A 75 4.21 -3.28 -8.39
N HIS A 76 4.27 -4.53 -7.97
CA HIS A 76 5.10 -5.52 -8.64
C HIS A 76 4.50 -5.90 -10.00
N GLN A 77 5.35 -6.25 -10.96
CA GLN A 77 4.95 -6.68 -12.32
C GLN A 77 3.99 -7.88 -12.31
N GLN A 78 3.98 -8.67 -11.27
CA GLN A 78 3.14 -9.87 -11.10
C GLN A 78 2.00 -9.68 -10.09
N ALA A 79 1.65 -8.44 -9.72
CA ALA A 79 0.68 -8.20 -8.66
C ALA A 79 -0.74 -8.67 -9.01
N PHE A 80 -1.17 -8.48 -10.27
CA PHE A 80 -2.56 -8.68 -10.67
C PHE A 80 -2.70 -9.63 -11.86
N VAL A 81 -3.80 -10.36 -11.89
CA VAL A 81 -4.21 -11.10 -13.07
C VAL A 81 -4.53 -10.12 -14.19
N ARG A 82 -4.01 -10.35 -15.40
CA ARG A 82 -4.16 -9.45 -16.56
C ARG A 82 -3.78 -8.01 -16.24
N GLN A 83 -2.66 -7.80 -15.57
CA GLN A 83 -2.21 -6.51 -15.06
C GLN A 83 -2.21 -5.41 -16.12
N GLN A 84 -1.73 -5.67 -17.33
CA GLN A 84 -1.70 -4.65 -18.38
C GLN A 84 -3.09 -4.13 -18.75
N ALA A 85 -4.09 -5.01 -18.85
CA ALA A 85 -5.47 -4.60 -19.10
C ALA A 85 -6.05 -3.76 -17.94
N LEU A 86 -5.71 -4.09 -16.69
CA LEU A 86 -6.06 -3.29 -15.52
C LEU A 86 -5.43 -1.89 -15.59
N LEU A 87 -4.14 -1.81 -15.90
CA LEU A 87 -3.44 -0.52 -16.00
C LEU A 87 -3.99 0.35 -17.13
N GLU A 88 -4.35 -0.24 -18.27
CA GLU A 88 -5.02 0.46 -19.38
C GLU A 88 -6.40 0.98 -18.96
N GLN A 89 -7.19 0.17 -18.25
CA GLN A 89 -8.47 0.59 -17.70
C GLN A 89 -8.30 1.77 -16.73
N LEU A 90 -7.32 1.72 -15.84
CA LEU A 90 -7.01 2.81 -14.90
C LEU A 90 -6.58 4.08 -15.65
N ARG A 91 -5.72 3.96 -16.68
CA ARG A 91 -5.33 5.11 -17.52
C ARG A 91 -6.51 5.78 -18.21
N SER A 92 -7.49 5.00 -18.64
CA SER A 92 -8.68 5.52 -19.30
C SER A 92 -9.62 6.26 -18.35
N GLN A 93 -9.64 5.93 -17.07
CA GLN A 93 -10.58 6.44 -16.08
C GLN A 93 -10.00 7.50 -15.13
N VAL A 94 -8.68 7.44 -14.87
CA VAL A 94 -7.98 8.30 -13.91
C VAL A 94 -7.04 9.23 -14.65
N ALA A 95 -7.37 10.51 -14.66
CA ALA A 95 -6.51 11.51 -15.29
C ALA A 95 -5.15 11.61 -14.57
N GLY A 96 -4.06 11.54 -15.32
CA GLY A 96 -2.71 11.58 -14.78
C GLY A 96 -2.30 10.30 -14.04
N PHE A 97 -2.97 9.17 -14.29
CA PHE A 97 -2.59 7.89 -13.69
C PHE A 97 -1.17 7.49 -14.06
N THR A 98 -0.37 7.23 -13.05
CA THR A 98 1.05 6.86 -13.18
C THR A 98 1.29 5.51 -12.52
N PRO A 99 1.33 4.41 -13.28
CA PRO A 99 1.76 3.12 -12.78
C PRO A 99 3.30 3.07 -12.71
N LEU A 100 3.81 2.62 -11.58
CA LEU A 100 5.22 2.32 -11.36
C LEU A 100 5.33 0.81 -11.11
N GLU A 101 5.69 0.07 -12.15
CA GLU A 101 5.79 -1.38 -12.11
C GLU A 101 7.22 -1.81 -11.75
N VAL A 102 7.36 -2.57 -10.67
CA VAL A 102 8.65 -3.16 -10.28
C VAL A 102 8.90 -4.42 -11.10
N PRO A 103 9.93 -4.44 -11.95
CA PRO A 103 10.22 -5.59 -12.80
C PRO A 103 10.70 -6.80 -11.97
N THR A 104 10.20 -7.98 -12.28
CA THR A 104 10.63 -9.25 -11.63
C THR A 104 12.14 -9.50 -11.81
N ALA A 105 12.73 -9.05 -12.90
CA ALA A 105 14.16 -9.19 -13.17
C ALA A 105 15.05 -8.36 -12.22
N GLU A 106 14.51 -7.33 -11.58
CA GLU A 106 15.22 -6.44 -10.68
C GLU A 106 14.94 -6.72 -9.21
N VAL A 107 13.66 -6.97 -8.90
CA VAL A 107 13.18 -7.37 -7.59
C VAL A 107 12.24 -8.55 -7.77
N SER A 108 12.61 -9.71 -7.28
CA SER A 108 11.73 -10.88 -7.31
C SER A 108 10.56 -10.72 -6.34
N VAL A 109 9.49 -11.50 -6.52
CA VAL A 109 8.39 -11.55 -5.54
C VAL A 109 8.91 -11.92 -4.15
N GLN A 110 9.87 -12.85 -4.08
CA GLN A 110 10.46 -13.26 -2.80
C GLN A 110 11.23 -12.10 -2.14
N ASP A 111 12.01 -11.32 -2.91
CA ASP A 111 12.72 -10.16 -2.38
C ASP A 111 11.72 -9.10 -1.89
N ALA A 112 10.66 -8.85 -2.65
CA ALA A 112 9.60 -7.93 -2.25
C ALA A 112 8.90 -8.35 -0.94
N VAL A 113 8.67 -9.65 -0.75
CA VAL A 113 8.09 -10.21 0.48
C VAL A 113 9.06 -10.08 1.66
N THR A 114 10.32 -10.49 1.50
CA THR A 114 11.30 -10.50 2.59
C THR A 114 11.71 -9.11 3.05
N THR A 115 11.69 -8.13 2.15
CA THR A 115 12.02 -6.73 2.45
C THR A 115 10.81 -5.88 2.83
N TYR A 116 9.60 -6.43 2.72
CA TYR A 116 8.36 -5.67 2.92
C TYR A 116 8.26 -4.42 2.02
N LEU A 117 8.83 -4.46 0.81
CA LEU A 117 8.94 -3.33 -0.10
C LEU A 117 7.61 -2.57 -0.30
N PHE A 118 6.52 -3.29 -0.53
CA PHE A 118 5.19 -2.68 -0.74
C PHE A 118 4.41 -2.46 0.55
N ASN A 119 4.86 -3.06 1.68
CA ASN A 119 4.35 -2.74 3.01
C ASN A 119 4.97 -1.42 3.50
N SER A 120 4.86 -0.40 2.66
CA SER A 120 5.43 0.92 2.78
C SER A 120 4.32 1.98 2.78
N GLN A 121 4.67 3.23 3.01
CA GLN A 121 3.75 4.35 2.85
C GLN A 121 4.23 5.25 1.72
N LEU A 122 3.38 5.47 0.72
CA LEU A 122 3.59 6.44 -0.34
C LEU A 122 2.89 7.74 0.04
N LEU A 123 3.64 8.79 0.34
CA LEU A 123 3.15 10.06 0.86
C LEU A 123 3.36 11.18 -0.15
N SER A 124 2.36 12.06 -0.29
CA SER A 124 2.48 13.25 -1.15
C SER A 124 3.02 14.42 -0.37
N ARG A 125 3.83 15.24 -1.04
CA ARG A 125 4.25 16.57 -0.59
C ARG A 125 3.40 17.67 -1.23
N ASP A 126 3.54 18.89 -0.74
CA ASP A 126 2.77 20.06 -1.22
C ASP A 126 3.16 20.47 -2.64
N ASP A 127 4.39 20.22 -3.06
CA ASP A 127 4.88 20.46 -4.42
C ASP A 127 4.41 19.43 -5.46
N GLY A 128 3.70 18.38 -5.00
CA GLY A 128 3.17 17.31 -5.85
C GLY A 128 4.11 16.12 -5.99
N SER A 129 5.33 16.19 -5.50
CA SER A 129 6.24 15.04 -5.39
C SER A 129 5.79 14.07 -4.31
N MET A 130 6.42 12.90 -4.28
CA MET A 130 6.08 11.85 -3.33
C MET A 130 7.33 11.26 -2.67
N MET A 131 7.19 10.95 -1.38
CA MET A 131 8.19 10.16 -0.67
C MET A 131 7.68 8.76 -0.39
N LEU A 132 8.58 7.79 -0.39
CA LEU A 132 8.32 6.42 0.01
C LEU A 132 8.93 6.16 1.38
N VAL A 133 8.08 5.85 2.37
CA VAL A 133 8.50 5.48 3.72
C VAL A 133 8.60 3.96 3.80
N LEU A 134 9.78 3.46 4.10
CA LEU A 134 10.18 2.07 3.94
C LEU A 134 10.71 1.48 5.25
N PRO A 135 10.54 0.16 5.47
CA PRO A 135 11.25 -0.54 6.53
C PRO A 135 12.74 -0.71 6.18
N GLN A 136 13.55 -0.90 7.21
CA GLN A 136 15.01 -1.00 7.11
C GLN A 136 15.46 -2.19 6.24
N GLU A 137 14.69 -3.25 6.20
CA GLU A 137 14.95 -4.44 5.37
C GLU A 137 15.13 -4.09 3.89
N CYS A 138 14.45 -3.05 3.40
CA CYS A 138 14.65 -2.56 2.04
C CYS A 138 16.07 -2.02 1.80
N ARG A 139 16.66 -1.33 2.79
CA ARG A 139 18.04 -0.81 2.73
C ARG A 139 19.07 -1.92 2.88
N GLU A 140 18.80 -2.91 3.70
CA GLU A 140 19.69 -4.03 3.97
C GLU A 140 19.79 -5.01 2.78
N HIS A 141 18.78 -5.05 1.91
CA HIS A 141 18.78 -5.89 0.72
C HIS A 141 19.38 -5.16 -0.50
N ALA A 142 20.60 -5.53 -0.87
CA ALA A 142 21.38 -4.81 -1.89
C ALA A 142 20.66 -4.64 -3.26
N GLY A 143 19.91 -5.65 -3.70
CA GLY A 143 19.13 -5.61 -4.96
C GLY A 143 17.99 -4.61 -4.90
N VAL A 144 17.17 -4.71 -3.86
CA VAL A 144 16.03 -3.82 -3.63
C VAL A 144 16.49 -2.38 -3.43
N TRP A 145 17.55 -2.17 -2.64
CA TRP A 145 18.10 -0.84 -2.41
C TRP A 145 18.64 -0.17 -3.67
N ARG A 146 19.32 -0.94 -4.52
CA ARG A 146 19.78 -0.47 -5.83
C ARG A 146 18.61 -0.05 -6.74
N TYR A 147 17.56 -0.86 -6.80
CA TYR A 147 16.35 -0.54 -7.54
C TYR A 147 15.72 0.77 -7.04
N LEU A 148 15.54 0.91 -5.73
CA LEU A 148 14.92 2.08 -5.12
C LEU A 148 15.72 3.37 -5.35
N ASN A 149 17.05 3.32 -5.24
CA ASN A 149 17.88 4.50 -5.53
C ASN A 149 17.78 4.92 -7.00
N ARG A 150 17.73 3.98 -7.93
CA ARG A 150 17.50 4.31 -9.33
C ARG A 150 16.08 4.85 -9.56
N LEU A 151 15.07 4.29 -8.91
CA LEU A 151 13.68 4.75 -9.02
C LEU A 151 13.56 6.25 -8.73
N VAL A 152 14.21 6.76 -7.69
CA VAL A 152 14.14 8.19 -7.33
C VAL A 152 14.94 9.11 -8.25
N GLU A 153 15.83 8.55 -9.11
CA GLU A 153 16.57 9.29 -10.14
C GLU A 153 15.80 9.36 -11.47
N GLU A 154 14.79 8.52 -11.66
CA GLU A 154 13.96 8.48 -12.86
C GLU A 154 12.87 9.57 -12.84
N ASP A 155 12.38 9.95 -14.02
CA ASP A 155 11.26 10.90 -14.17
C ASP A 155 9.93 10.27 -13.74
N ASN A 156 9.68 10.30 -12.44
CA ASN A 156 8.46 9.81 -11.81
C ASN A 156 8.14 10.60 -10.52
N PRO A 157 6.94 10.49 -9.94
CA PRO A 157 6.57 11.26 -8.75
C PRO A 157 7.35 10.94 -7.47
N ILE A 158 8.00 9.77 -7.35
CA ILE A 158 8.75 9.37 -6.16
C ILE A 158 10.17 9.89 -6.25
N ASP A 159 10.52 10.87 -5.43
CA ASP A 159 11.82 11.55 -5.43
C ASP A 159 12.59 11.44 -4.10
N ASP A 160 11.99 10.80 -3.07
CA ASP A 160 12.62 10.65 -1.76
C ASP A 160 12.30 9.31 -1.11
N LEU A 161 13.28 8.76 -0.40
CA LEU A 161 13.19 7.53 0.39
C LEU A 161 13.45 7.83 1.86
N ARG A 162 12.52 7.44 2.73
CA ARG A 162 12.68 7.50 4.18
C ARG A 162 12.64 6.09 4.76
N VAL A 163 13.71 5.70 5.41
CA VAL A 163 13.89 4.35 5.95
C VAL A 163 13.90 4.39 7.47
N PHE A 164 13.07 3.55 8.08
CA PHE A 164 12.96 3.42 9.53
C PHE A 164 13.14 1.96 9.96
N ASP A 165 13.73 1.76 11.13
CA ASP A 165 13.70 0.45 11.79
C ASP A 165 12.33 0.26 12.43
N LEU A 166 11.55 -0.66 11.87
CA LEU A 166 10.18 -0.95 12.29
C LEU A 166 10.02 -2.38 12.82
N ARG A 167 11.12 -3.07 13.11
CA ARG A 167 11.13 -4.48 13.51
C ARG A 167 10.30 -4.74 14.75
N GLU A 168 10.37 -3.88 15.75
CA GLU A 168 9.56 -4.00 16.97
C GLU A 168 8.05 -3.87 16.67
N SER A 169 7.65 -2.90 15.84
CA SER A 169 6.26 -2.76 15.40
C SER A 169 5.79 -3.98 14.61
N MET A 170 6.64 -4.49 13.70
CA MET A 170 6.33 -5.65 12.87
C MET A 170 6.24 -6.93 13.71
N SER A 171 7.10 -7.10 14.71
CA SER A 171 7.04 -8.21 15.67
C SER A 171 5.73 -8.21 16.47
N ASN A 172 5.16 -7.04 16.71
CA ASN A 172 3.85 -6.85 17.34
C ASN A 172 2.67 -6.90 16.34
N GLY A 173 2.90 -7.27 15.07
CA GLY A 173 1.88 -7.51 14.06
C GLY A 173 1.50 -6.29 13.21
N GLY A 174 2.20 -5.17 13.32
CA GLY A 174 1.91 -3.94 12.58
C GLY A 174 3.07 -3.44 11.72
N GLY A 175 3.09 -3.74 10.42
CA GLY A 175 3.97 -3.07 9.46
C GLY A 175 3.43 -1.70 9.03
N PRO A 176 4.20 -0.90 8.27
CA PRO A 176 3.80 0.46 7.84
C PRO A 176 2.46 0.50 7.11
N ALA A 177 2.15 -0.50 6.29
CA ALA A 177 0.88 -0.60 5.60
C ALA A 177 -0.30 -0.83 6.55
N CYS A 178 -0.09 -1.61 7.61
CA CYS A 178 -1.14 -1.93 8.61
C CYS A 178 -1.55 -0.71 9.44
N LEU A 179 -0.64 0.25 9.60
CA LEU A 179 -0.85 1.49 10.36
C LEU A 179 -1.35 2.65 9.48
N ARG A 180 -1.57 2.38 8.20
CA ARG A 180 -1.95 3.38 7.22
C ARG A 180 -3.48 3.48 7.11
N LEU A 181 -4.04 4.60 7.53
CA LEU A 181 -5.42 4.97 7.26
C LEU A 181 -5.44 6.37 6.62
N ARG A 182 -6.01 6.47 5.42
CA ARG A 182 -6.23 7.74 4.75
C ARG A 182 -7.70 8.08 4.74
N VAL A 183 -8.01 9.22 5.30
CA VAL A 183 -9.38 9.75 5.30
C VAL A 183 -9.36 11.06 4.53
N VAL A 184 -10.17 11.15 3.48
CA VAL A 184 -10.34 12.39 2.71
C VAL A 184 -11.37 13.24 3.42
N LEU A 185 -10.95 14.40 3.89
CA LEU A 185 -11.79 15.34 4.65
C LEU A 185 -11.86 16.68 3.93
N THR A 186 -13.00 17.34 4.00
CA THR A 186 -13.14 18.76 3.70
C THR A 186 -12.47 19.58 4.82
N LEU A 187 -12.20 20.87 4.57
CA LEU A 187 -11.67 21.76 5.61
C LEU A 187 -12.57 21.81 6.86
N GLN A 188 -13.87 21.80 6.67
CA GLN A 188 -14.84 21.81 7.77
C GLN A 188 -14.78 20.52 8.60
N GLU A 189 -14.71 19.38 7.95
CA GLU A 189 -14.56 18.06 8.61
C GLU A 189 -13.22 17.98 9.33
N GLN A 190 -12.15 18.49 8.72
CA GLN A 190 -10.81 18.51 9.31
C GLN A 190 -10.78 19.35 10.60
N GLN A 191 -11.48 20.49 10.63
CA GLN A 191 -11.63 21.32 11.81
C GLN A 191 -12.48 20.67 12.91
N ALA A 192 -13.38 19.77 12.53
CA ALA A 192 -14.24 19.02 13.46
C ALA A 192 -13.58 17.76 14.04
N VAL A 193 -12.41 17.35 13.53
CA VAL A 193 -11.64 16.21 14.07
C VAL A 193 -11.23 16.55 15.50
N ASN A 194 -11.35 15.57 16.41
CA ASN A 194 -10.86 15.73 17.77
C ASN A 194 -9.33 16.05 17.76
N PRO A 195 -8.91 17.21 18.24
CA PRO A 195 -7.50 17.62 18.21
C PRO A 195 -6.59 16.69 19.02
N ALA A 196 -7.12 15.93 19.97
CA ALA A 196 -6.35 14.97 20.78
C ALA A 196 -5.85 13.75 19.98
N VAL A 197 -6.38 13.50 18.76
CA VAL A 197 -5.91 12.42 17.88
C VAL A 197 -5.00 12.91 16.76
N ILE A 198 -4.74 14.21 16.70
CA ILE A 198 -3.83 14.80 15.70
C ILE A 198 -2.46 14.95 16.35
N MET A 199 -1.44 14.33 15.73
CA MET A 199 -0.07 14.39 16.23
C MET A 199 0.42 15.83 16.31
N ASN A 200 0.90 16.23 17.49
CA ASN A 200 1.55 17.49 17.79
C ASN A 200 2.60 17.24 18.87
N ASP A 201 3.41 18.27 19.21
CA ASP A 201 4.49 18.12 20.17
C ASP A 201 4.01 17.65 21.56
N MET A 202 2.82 18.10 21.99
CA MET A 202 2.26 17.70 23.28
C MET A 202 1.89 16.20 23.26
N LEU A 203 1.19 15.73 22.21
CA LEU A 203 0.81 14.32 22.08
C LEU A 203 2.06 13.45 21.90
N PHE A 204 3.03 13.89 21.10
CA PHE A 204 4.29 13.17 20.92
C PHE A 204 5.04 13.00 22.26
N ASN A 205 5.21 14.07 23.03
CA ASN A 205 5.87 14.02 24.34
C ASN A 205 5.08 13.14 25.33
N THR A 206 3.75 13.18 25.30
CA THR A 206 2.91 12.31 26.12
C THR A 206 3.13 10.83 25.75
N CYS A 207 3.17 10.49 24.47
CA CYS A 207 3.45 9.13 24.03
C CYS A 207 4.84 8.65 24.47
N LEU A 208 5.86 9.50 24.40
CA LEU A 208 7.22 9.17 24.87
C LEU A 208 7.26 8.88 26.37
N LEU A 209 6.56 9.66 27.20
CA LEU A 209 6.49 9.42 28.65
C LEU A 209 5.86 8.05 28.94
N TYR A 210 4.72 7.74 28.34
CA TYR A 210 4.07 6.44 28.55
C TYR A 210 4.90 5.24 28.07
N THR A 211 5.70 5.40 27.04
CA THR A 211 6.60 4.32 26.56
C THR A 211 7.86 4.16 27.42
N SER A 212 8.37 5.23 28.03
CA SER A 212 9.50 5.14 28.95
C SER A 212 9.09 4.53 30.30
N ASP A 213 7.95 4.91 30.86
CA ASP A 213 7.46 4.35 32.15
C ASP A 213 7.15 2.85 32.05
N ALA A 214 6.65 2.39 30.89
CA ALA A 214 6.40 0.96 30.67
C ALA A 214 7.69 0.11 30.57
N ALA A 215 8.85 0.73 30.34
CA ALA A 215 10.15 0.04 30.27
C ALA A 215 10.79 -0.14 31.68
N ASP A 216 10.42 0.71 32.64
CA ASP A 216 10.98 0.68 34.00
C ASP A 216 10.26 -0.29 34.95
N ASP A 217 9.08 -0.82 34.55
CA ASP A 217 8.27 -1.77 35.33
C ASP A 217 8.61 -3.26 35.02
N LYS A 218 9.81 -3.56 34.50
CA LYS A 218 10.27 -4.95 34.25
C LYS A 218 11.48 -5.34 35.07
#